data_3881fe2c1c728e1d9012cd6220d6dc0a
#
_entry.id   3881fe2c1c728e1d9012cd6220d6dc0a
#
_cell.length_a   1.000
_cell.length_b   1.000
_cell.length_c   1.000
_cell.angle_alpha   90.00
_cell.angle_beta   90.00
_cell.angle_gamma   90.00
#
_symmetry.space_group_name_H-M   'P 1'
#
loop_
_entity.id
_entity.type
_entity.pdbx_description
1 polymer ?
#
loop_
_entity_poly.entity_id
_entity_poly.type
_entity_poly.pdbx_seq_one_letter_code
_entity_poly.pdbx_strand_id
1 'polypeptide(L)'
;RNIRFGSRVKRIGSNAFAQCTKLRNFILPASVRHIDARAFYQCPAVKVIRINSTALNYVGKKAFAVNKTVTIRLPEKLFARYQKLIKASSVYSKTRFVKY
;
A
#
# COMPACT_ATOMS: atom_id res chain seq x y z
N ARG A 1 -13.46 -8.99 0.93
CA ARG A 1 -12.62 -10.17 0.83
C ARG A 1 -11.26 -9.90 1.43
N ASN A 2 -10.82 -10.73 2.34
CA ASN A 2 -9.51 -10.58 2.97
C ASN A 2 -8.45 -11.25 2.12
N ILE A 3 -7.29 -10.60 2.04
CA ILE A 3 -6.14 -11.13 1.35
C ILE A 3 -5.02 -11.34 2.35
N ARG A 4 -4.35 -12.48 2.24
CA ARG A 4 -3.14 -12.75 2.99
C ARG A 4 -2.00 -12.95 2.01
N PHE A 5 -0.95 -12.18 2.19
CA PHE A 5 0.25 -12.34 1.39
C PHE A 5 1.18 -13.33 2.08
N GLY A 6 1.79 -14.20 1.29
CA GLY A 6 2.77 -15.14 1.84
C GLY A 6 4.00 -14.41 2.38
N SER A 7 4.70 -15.05 3.31
CA SER A 7 5.88 -14.45 3.95
C SER A 7 7.08 -14.30 3.02
N ARG A 8 7.00 -14.80 1.80
CA ARG A 8 8.08 -14.72 0.82
C ARG A 8 7.77 -13.79 -0.34
N VAL A 9 6.63 -13.11 -0.30
CA VAL A 9 6.25 -12.18 -1.35
C VAL A 9 7.17 -10.97 -1.27
N LYS A 10 7.91 -10.71 -2.35
CA LYS A 10 8.85 -9.59 -2.42
C LYS A 10 8.37 -8.48 -3.34
N ARG A 11 7.50 -8.79 -4.26
CA ARG A 11 7.03 -7.86 -5.27
C ARG A 11 5.54 -8.01 -5.52
N ILE A 12 4.86 -6.88 -5.61
CA ILE A 12 3.46 -6.81 -6.02
C ILE A 12 3.45 -6.27 -7.45
N GLY A 13 2.92 -7.04 -8.38
CA GLY A 13 2.95 -6.68 -9.80
C GLY A 13 2.05 -5.52 -10.17
N SER A 14 2.30 -4.95 -11.35
CA SER A 14 1.48 -3.87 -11.89
C SER A 14 0.02 -4.31 -11.99
N ASN A 15 -0.88 -3.46 -11.52
CA ASN A 15 -2.32 -3.70 -11.56
C ASN A 15 -2.78 -4.98 -10.86
N ALA A 16 -1.94 -5.59 -10.02
CA ALA A 16 -2.25 -6.87 -9.39
C ALA A 16 -3.61 -6.89 -8.70
N PHE A 17 -3.97 -5.80 -8.02
CA PHE A 17 -5.24 -5.68 -7.32
C PHE A 17 -6.02 -4.43 -7.77
N ALA A 18 -5.72 -3.93 -8.97
CA ALA A 18 -6.39 -2.72 -9.47
C ALA A 18 -7.89 -2.97 -9.61
N GLN A 19 -8.66 -1.98 -9.16
CA GLN A 19 -10.13 -1.99 -9.25
C GLN A 19 -10.78 -3.21 -8.58
N CYS A 20 -10.18 -3.73 -7.53
CA CYS A 20 -10.73 -4.83 -6.76
C CYS A 20 -11.81 -4.30 -5.84
N THR A 21 -13.07 -4.34 -6.28
CA THR A 21 -14.20 -3.78 -5.54
C THR A 21 -14.50 -4.51 -4.25
N LYS A 22 -14.05 -5.76 -4.12
CA LYS A 22 -14.30 -6.58 -2.94
C LYS A 22 -13.09 -6.70 -2.01
N LEU A 23 -11.97 -6.10 -2.39
CA LEU A 23 -10.77 -6.13 -1.55
C LEU A 23 -11.01 -5.32 -0.30
N ARG A 24 -10.74 -5.93 0.86
CA ARG A 24 -10.87 -5.30 2.16
C ARG A 24 -9.50 -4.91 2.69
N ASN A 25 -9.45 -4.51 3.95
CA ASN A 25 -8.20 -4.14 4.59
C ASN A 25 -7.19 -5.29 4.54
N PHE A 26 -5.91 -4.93 4.43
CA PHE A 26 -4.86 -5.94 4.35
C PHE A 26 -3.57 -5.43 4.95
N ILE A 27 -2.65 -6.37 5.14
CA ILE A 27 -1.33 -6.11 5.70
C ILE A 27 -0.29 -6.52 4.68
N LEU A 28 0.61 -5.60 4.33
CA LEU A 28 1.76 -5.94 3.49
C LEU A 28 2.83 -6.56 4.37
N PRO A 29 3.27 -7.79 4.06
CA PRO A 29 4.23 -8.49 4.92
C PRO A 29 5.61 -7.87 4.91
N ALA A 30 6.44 -8.23 5.88
CA ALA A 30 7.78 -7.70 6.03
C ALA A 30 8.66 -7.93 4.81
N SER A 31 8.37 -8.97 4.03
CA SER A 31 9.18 -9.38 2.88
C SER A 31 9.02 -8.48 1.65
N VAL A 32 7.95 -7.69 1.58
CA VAL A 32 7.67 -6.89 0.37
C VAL A 32 8.67 -5.75 0.25
N ARG A 33 9.30 -5.67 -0.92
CA ARG A 33 10.30 -4.63 -1.22
C ARG A 33 9.90 -3.73 -2.37
N HIS A 34 8.99 -4.19 -3.22
CA HIS A 34 8.73 -3.54 -4.49
C HIS A 34 7.25 -3.63 -4.82
N ILE A 35 6.63 -2.49 -5.07
CA ILE A 35 5.22 -2.44 -5.43
C ILE A 35 5.13 -1.69 -6.76
N ASP A 36 4.65 -2.37 -7.79
CA ASP A 36 4.59 -1.82 -9.14
C ASP A 36 3.41 -0.86 -9.31
N ALA A 37 3.38 -0.17 -10.45
CA ALA A 37 2.39 0.85 -10.74
C ALA A 37 0.96 0.32 -10.63
N ARG A 38 0.10 1.08 -10.01
CA ARG A 38 -1.33 0.80 -9.88
C ARG A 38 -1.67 -0.53 -9.21
N ALA A 39 -0.77 -1.05 -8.39
CA ALA A 39 -0.98 -2.34 -7.74
C ALA A 39 -2.30 -2.40 -6.97
N PHE A 40 -2.66 -1.33 -6.26
CA PHE A 40 -3.90 -1.24 -5.48
C PHE A 40 -4.79 -0.09 -5.93
N TYR A 41 -4.75 0.21 -7.21
CA TYR A 41 -5.46 1.34 -7.78
C TYR A 41 -6.97 1.16 -7.70
N GLN A 42 -7.65 2.15 -7.15
CA GLN A 42 -9.13 2.20 -7.09
C GLN A 42 -9.79 0.97 -6.46
N CYS A 43 -9.42 0.70 -5.21
CA CYS A 43 -10.04 -0.35 -4.41
C CYS A 43 -10.98 0.31 -3.39
N PRO A 44 -12.27 0.46 -3.69
CA PRO A 44 -13.16 1.30 -2.88
C PRO A 44 -13.48 0.76 -1.49
N ALA A 45 -13.38 -0.54 -1.29
CA ALA A 45 -13.72 -1.14 0.00
C ALA A 45 -12.54 -1.19 0.98
N VAL A 46 -11.34 -0.83 0.55
CA VAL A 46 -10.17 -0.82 1.43
C VAL A 46 -10.19 0.45 2.25
N LYS A 47 -10.18 0.31 3.57
CA LYS A 47 -10.17 1.45 4.48
C LYS A 47 -8.83 1.64 5.18
N VAL A 48 -8.14 0.55 5.48
CA VAL A 48 -6.86 0.59 6.17
C VAL A 48 -5.89 -0.38 5.53
N ILE A 49 -4.67 0.09 5.29
CA ILE A 49 -3.56 -0.73 4.83
C ILE A 49 -2.46 -0.61 5.87
N ARG A 50 -2.03 -1.74 6.43
CA ARG A 50 -0.89 -1.74 7.34
C ARG A 50 0.32 -2.24 6.60
N ILE A 51 1.41 -1.49 6.67
CA ILE A 51 2.65 -1.85 6.00
C ILE A 51 3.64 -2.36 7.03
N ASN A 52 3.89 -3.67 7.01
CA ASN A 52 4.89 -4.28 7.88
C ASN A 52 6.26 -4.39 7.20
N SER A 53 6.35 -3.98 5.95
CA SER A 53 7.60 -4.06 5.20
C SER A 53 8.71 -3.26 5.88
N THR A 54 9.88 -3.86 5.99
CA THR A 54 11.04 -3.19 6.59
C THR A 54 12.06 -2.75 5.54
N ALA A 55 11.89 -3.19 4.30
CA ALA A 55 12.83 -2.92 3.22
C ALA A 55 12.13 -2.46 1.94
N LEU A 56 10.95 -1.83 2.08
CA LEU A 56 10.24 -1.29 0.93
C LEU A 56 11.07 -0.17 0.31
N ASN A 57 11.45 -0.33 -0.96
CA ASN A 57 12.32 0.62 -1.64
C ASN A 57 11.77 1.15 -2.97
N TYR A 58 10.64 0.66 -3.41
CA TYR A 58 10.04 1.15 -4.65
C TYR A 58 8.52 1.09 -4.59
N VAL A 59 7.88 2.19 -4.95
CA VAL A 59 6.43 2.27 -5.08
C VAL A 59 6.14 2.91 -6.43
N GLY A 60 5.53 2.15 -7.32
CA GLY A 60 5.20 2.60 -8.66
C GLY A 60 4.08 3.62 -8.68
N LYS A 61 3.92 4.29 -9.82
CA LYS A 61 2.94 5.37 -9.97
C LYS A 61 1.53 4.87 -9.65
N LYS A 62 0.84 5.57 -8.77
CA LYS A 62 -0.54 5.29 -8.35
C LYS A 62 -0.73 3.93 -7.69
N ALA A 63 0.34 3.31 -7.21
CA ALA A 63 0.23 2.01 -6.54
C ALA A 63 -0.68 2.08 -5.32
N PHE A 64 -0.68 3.20 -4.61
CA PHE A 64 -1.53 3.43 -3.45
C PHE A 64 -2.61 4.48 -3.68
N ALA A 65 -2.96 4.74 -4.93
CA ALA A 65 -4.13 5.57 -5.24
C ALA A 65 -5.38 4.71 -5.05
N VAL A 66 -5.58 4.25 -3.81
CA VAL A 66 -6.54 3.23 -3.44
C VAL A 66 -7.97 3.77 -3.49
N ASN A 67 -8.21 4.83 -2.73
CA ASN A 67 -9.46 5.57 -2.74
C ASN A 67 -9.24 6.89 -2.00
N LYS A 68 -10.29 7.71 -1.91
CA LYS A 68 -10.15 9.09 -1.40
C LYS A 68 -9.86 9.16 0.09
N THR A 69 -10.18 8.12 0.85
CA THR A 69 -10.15 8.21 2.31
C THR A 69 -9.34 7.10 2.98
N VAL A 70 -8.55 6.35 2.23
CA VAL A 70 -7.76 5.25 2.79
C VAL A 70 -6.79 5.75 3.85
N THR A 71 -6.61 4.96 4.90
CA THR A 71 -5.60 5.19 5.93
C THR A 71 -4.48 4.19 5.73
N ILE A 72 -3.25 4.68 5.66
CA ILE A 72 -2.07 3.82 5.51
C ILE A 72 -1.29 3.89 6.82
N ARG A 73 -1.12 2.75 7.48
CA ARG A 73 -0.39 2.66 8.74
C ARG A 73 1.04 2.26 8.46
N LEU A 74 1.97 3.08 8.90
CA LEU A 74 3.39 2.92 8.63
C LEU A 74 4.16 2.71 9.93
N PRO A 75 5.23 1.89 9.91
CA PRO A 75 6.07 1.73 11.11
C PRO A 75 6.69 3.06 11.50
N GLU A 76 6.69 3.35 12.78
CA GLU A 76 7.15 4.64 13.29
C GLU A 76 8.59 4.96 12.84
N LYS A 77 9.48 3.99 12.90
CA LYS A 77 10.89 4.19 12.54
C LYS A 77 11.09 4.54 11.06
N LEU A 78 10.15 4.12 10.22
CA LEU A 78 10.26 4.31 8.77
C LEU A 78 9.19 5.25 8.23
N PHE A 79 8.46 5.89 9.14
CA PHE A 79 7.30 6.70 8.76
C PHE A 79 7.63 7.77 7.73
N ALA A 80 8.60 8.60 8.02
CA ALA A 80 8.95 9.71 7.12
C ALA A 80 9.40 9.20 5.75
N ARG A 81 10.21 8.16 5.74
CA ARG A 81 10.72 7.57 4.51
C ARG A 81 9.60 6.99 3.66
N TYR A 82 8.74 6.19 4.27
CA TYR A 82 7.66 5.54 3.52
C TYR A 82 6.58 6.53 3.11
N GLN A 83 6.27 7.50 3.96
CA GLN A 83 5.31 8.53 3.60
C GLN A 83 5.77 9.30 2.36
N LYS A 84 7.05 9.68 2.33
CA LYS A 84 7.62 10.38 1.18
C LYS A 84 7.56 9.51 -0.09
N LEU A 85 7.94 8.25 0.04
CA LEU A 85 7.96 7.31 -1.07
C LEU A 85 6.57 7.10 -1.64
N ILE A 86 5.58 6.91 -0.77
CA ILE A 86 4.21 6.66 -1.18
C ILE A 86 3.57 7.91 -1.76
N LYS A 87 3.79 9.07 -1.16
CA LYS A 87 3.25 10.33 -1.70
C LYS A 87 3.83 10.65 -3.07
N ALA A 88 5.09 10.33 -3.28
CA ALA A 88 5.74 10.57 -4.58
C ALA A 88 5.12 9.72 -5.69
N SER A 89 4.44 8.63 -5.34
CA SER A 89 3.79 7.75 -6.32
C SER A 89 2.43 8.26 -6.77
N SER A 90 1.97 9.37 -6.26
CA SER A 90 0.65 9.98 -6.51
C SER A 90 -0.47 9.23 -5.79
N VAL A 91 -0.96 9.83 -4.72
CA VAL A 91 -2.09 9.33 -3.95
C VAL A 91 -3.16 10.43 -3.86
N TYR A 92 -4.37 10.04 -3.49
CA TYR A 92 -5.42 11.02 -3.25
C TYR A 92 -5.04 11.93 -2.08
N SER A 93 -5.41 13.20 -2.17
CA SER A 93 -5.00 14.22 -1.19
C SER A 93 -5.47 13.94 0.23
N LYS A 94 -6.57 13.21 0.37
CA LYS A 94 -7.13 12.88 1.69
C LYS A 94 -6.61 11.55 2.25
N THR A 95 -5.67 10.92 1.57
CA THR A 95 -5.01 9.71 2.07
C THR A 95 -4.34 10.04 3.41
N ARG A 96 -4.63 9.26 4.42
CA ARG A 96 -4.11 9.47 5.77
C ARG A 96 -2.95 8.53 6.05
N PHE A 97 -1.92 9.08 6.69
CA PHE A 97 -0.75 8.30 7.11
C PHE A 97 -0.69 8.30 8.63
N VAL A 98 -0.62 7.13 9.22
CA VAL A 98 -0.63 6.98 10.68
C VAL A 98 0.55 6.10 11.10
N LYS A 99 1.24 6.51 12.16
CA LYS A 99 2.34 5.72 12.74
C LYS A 99 1.80 4.58 13.58
N TYR A 100 2.59 3.52 13.66
CA TYR A 100 2.32 2.48 14.66
C TYR A 100 3.61 1.97 15.27
#